data_1bc907b6da575fe70a719023a5e4dd4e
#
_entry.id   1bc907b6da575fe70a719023a5e4dd4e
#
_cell.length_a   1.000
_cell.length_b   1.000
_cell.length_c   1.000
_cell.angle_alpha   90.00
_cell.angle_beta   90.00
_cell.angle_gamma   90.00
#
_symmetry.space_group_name_H-M   'P 1'
#
loop_
_entity.id
_entity.type
_entity.pdbx_description
1 polymer ?
#
loop_
_entity_poly.entity_id
_entity_poly.type
_entity_poly.pdbx_seq_one_letter_code
_entity_poly.pdbx_strand_id
1 'polypeptide(L)'
;MHYDKPDRLLLGEHKKRTTEILNEIRAAKNFNSFAVRNGDEFSYRPTVGKYIKDVLQSRQQPLNVPELAELIGISRSYLYQLIPAKDTPPKTVKNNPDRKLLLAIAIALKFSVDETQHLLKYADEPELYPRRKFDAVILYALERRLRLVDTNILLASEKCDLLIFGNEKPTQDE
;
A
#
# COMPACT_ATOMS: atom_id res chain seq x y z
N MET A 1 9.50 14.98 -16.62
CA MET A 1 8.68 14.35 -15.56
C MET A 1 9.60 13.94 -14.44
N HIS A 2 9.51 14.63 -13.32
CA HIS A 2 10.35 14.37 -12.14
C HIS A 2 9.69 13.28 -11.29
N TYR A 3 10.16 12.05 -11.45
CA TYR A 3 9.85 10.92 -10.59
C TYR A 3 10.82 10.85 -9.40
N ASP A 4 10.98 11.93 -8.64
CA ASP A 4 12.16 12.00 -7.76
C ASP A 4 11.86 12.29 -6.29
N LYS A 5 10.74 11.82 -5.70
CA LYS A 5 10.52 12.09 -4.26
C LYS A 5 9.97 11.01 -3.31
N PRO A 6 9.47 9.82 -3.70
CA PRO A 6 9.04 8.84 -2.70
C PRO A 6 10.14 7.92 -2.15
N ASP A 7 11.25 7.75 -2.87
CA ASP A 7 12.30 6.80 -2.45
C ASP A 7 13.06 7.19 -1.15
N ARG A 8 12.91 8.42 -0.69
CA ARG A 8 13.59 8.87 0.55
C ARG A 8 12.96 8.32 1.83
N LEU A 9 11.71 7.89 1.79
CA LEU A 9 10.98 7.44 2.98
C LEU A 9 11.29 5.99 3.38
N LEU A 10 11.89 5.21 2.49
CA LEU A 10 12.08 3.77 2.66
C LEU A 10 13.52 3.35 2.93
N LEU A 11 14.44 4.30 2.91
CA LEU A 11 15.86 4.02 3.11
C LEU A 11 16.23 4.19 4.59
N GLY A 12 16.21 3.10 5.35
CA GLY A 12 17.16 2.97 6.47
C GLY A 12 18.58 3.25 5.94
N GLU A 13 19.46 3.79 6.78
CA GLU A 13 20.76 4.42 6.45
C GLU A 13 21.74 3.65 5.52
N HIS A 14 21.39 2.47 5.00
CA HIS A 14 22.31 1.59 4.28
C HIS A 14 21.78 0.99 2.96
N LYS A 15 20.69 1.51 2.38
CA LYS A 15 20.12 0.92 1.16
C LYS A 15 20.17 1.86 -0.03
N LYS A 16 20.64 1.32 -1.16
CA LYS A 16 20.73 2.05 -2.42
C LYS A 16 19.36 2.40 -2.96
N ARG A 17 19.26 3.54 -3.64
CA ARG A 17 18.03 3.90 -4.36
C ARG A 17 17.83 2.96 -5.55
N THR A 18 16.59 2.71 -5.94
CA THR A 18 16.26 1.92 -7.13
C THR A 18 16.99 2.42 -8.38
N THR A 19 17.13 3.74 -8.55
CA THR A 19 17.88 4.35 -9.64
C THR A 19 19.37 4.03 -9.60
N GLU A 20 19.97 3.96 -8.42
CA GLU A 20 21.39 3.57 -8.24
C GLU A 20 21.59 2.10 -8.62
N ILE A 21 20.68 1.21 -8.14
CA ILE A 21 20.70 -0.21 -8.50
C ILE A 21 20.54 -0.40 -10.02
N LEU A 22 19.63 0.33 -10.66
CA LEU A 22 19.43 0.29 -12.11
C LEU A 22 20.68 0.75 -12.86
N ASN A 23 21.36 1.80 -12.40
CA ASN A 23 22.60 2.27 -13.01
C ASN A 23 23.74 1.25 -12.85
N GLU A 24 23.81 0.59 -11.69
CA GLU A 24 24.77 -0.49 -11.46
C GLU A 24 24.49 -1.72 -12.35
N ILE A 25 23.20 -2.07 -12.56
CA ILE A 25 22.82 -3.12 -13.52
C ILE A 25 23.30 -2.77 -14.93
N ARG A 26 23.05 -1.54 -15.38
CA ARG A 26 23.50 -1.05 -16.71
C ARG A 26 24.99 -1.07 -16.88
N ALA A 27 25.75 -0.78 -15.82
CA ALA A 27 27.20 -0.75 -15.83
C ALA A 27 27.86 -2.12 -15.56
N ALA A 28 27.11 -3.13 -15.15
CA ALA A 28 27.62 -4.44 -14.79
C ALA A 28 28.09 -5.23 -16.01
N LYS A 29 29.32 -5.74 -15.97
CA LYS A 29 29.87 -6.61 -17.03
C LYS A 29 29.22 -8.00 -17.06
N ASN A 30 28.77 -8.48 -15.92
CA ASN A 30 28.02 -9.73 -15.78
C ASN A 30 27.15 -9.70 -14.51
N PHE A 31 26.13 -10.53 -14.48
CA PHE A 31 25.16 -10.57 -13.39
C PHE A 31 25.79 -11.01 -12.07
N ASN A 32 26.69 -11.99 -12.07
CA ASN A 32 27.30 -12.51 -10.84
C ASN A 32 28.06 -11.42 -10.08
N SER A 33 28.84 -10.60 -10.74
CA SER A 33 29.56 -9.51 -10.09
C SER A 33 28.62 -8.42 -9.54
N PHE A 34 27.50 -8.20 -10.19
CA PHE A 34 26.44 -7.32 -9.68
C PHE A 34 25.74 -7.94 -8.46
N ALA A 35 25.36 -9.24 -8.54
CA ALA A 35 24.65 -9.95 -7.46
C ALA A 35 25.49 -10.04 -6.18
N VAL A 36 26.80 -10.31 -6.27
CA VAL A 36 27.71 -10.33 -5.11
C VAL A 36 27.73 -8.98 -4.39
N ARG A 37 27.72 -7.87 -5.14
CA ARG A 37 27.75 -6.51 -4.56
C ARG A 37 26.42 -6.04 -4.00
N ASN A 38 25.30 -6.61 -4.49
CA ASN A 38 23.95 -6.16 -4.18
C ASN A 38 23.08 -7.28 -3.56
N GLY A 39 23.70 -8.36 -3.03
CA GLY A 39 22.96 -9.50 -2.47
C GLY A 39 21.97 -9.12 -1.38
N ASP A 40 22.33 -8.17 -0.52
CA ASP A 40 21.45 -7.68 0.55
C ASP A 40 20.24 -6.90 0.01
N GLU A 41 20.38 -6.26 -1.15
CA GLU A 41 19.29 -5.52 -1.79
C GLU A 41 18.20 -6.44 -2.34
N PHE A 42 18.55 -7.68 -2.76
CA PHE A 42 17.57 -8.66 -3.22
C PHE A 42 16.74 -9.28 -2.10
N SER A 43 17.26 -9.27 -0.89
CA SER A 43 16.59 -9.82 0.29
C SER A 43 15.60 -8.83 0.91
N TYR A 44 15.67 -7.56 0.50
CA TYR A 44 14.87 -6.52 1.10
C TYR A 44 13.54 -6.35 0.37
N ARG A 45 12.53 -6.95 0.94
CA ARG A 45 11.13 -6.57 0.66
C ARG A 45 10.54 -5.97 1.93
N PRO A 46 10.33 -4.64 1.99
CA PRO A 46 9.57 -4.10 3.09
C PRO A 46 8.17 -4.71 3.02
N THR A 47 7.68 -5.16 4.18
CA THR A 47 6.31 -5.64 4.25
C THR A 47 5.33 -4.48 4.03
N VAL A 48 4.15 -4.76 3.52
CA VAL A 48 3.05 -3.78 3.41
C VAL A 48 2.86 -3.03 4.74
N GLY A 49 2.88 -3.75 5.87
CA GLY A 49 2.74 -3.17 7.19
C GLY A 49 3.87 -2.20 7.55
N LYS A 50 5.11 -2.54 7.22
CA LYS A 50 6.24 -1.63 7.42
C LYS A 50 6.10 -0.37 6.59
N TYR A 51 5.75 -0.50 5.32
CA TYR A 51 5.52 0.65 4.44
C TYR A 51 4.47 1.61 5.00
N ILE A 52 3.31 1.07 5.45
CA ILE A 52 2.24 1.87 6.06
C ILE A 52 2.78 2.63 7.28
N LYS A 53 3.53 1.98 8.17
CA LYS A 53 4.12 2.63 9.34
C LYS A 53 5.10 3.73 8.95
N ASP A 54 5.98 3.48 7.99
CA ASP A 54 6.99 4.44 7.55
C ASP A 54 6.33 5.70 6.96
N VAL A 55 5.26 5.55 6.16
CA VAL A 55 4.48 6.68 5.64
C VAL A 55 3.85 7.49 6.76
N LEU A 56 3.20 6.83 7.72
CA LEU A 56 2.56 7.52 8.85
C LEU A 56 3.59 8.19 9.77
N GLN A 57 4.72 7.56 10.01
CA GLN A 57 5.80 8.12 10.81
C GLN A 57 6.38 9.37 10.15
N SER A 58 6.58 9.38 8.85
CA SER A 58 7.07 10.54 8.11
C SER A 58 6.13 11.74 8.19
N ARG A 59 4.84 11.49 8.38
CA ARG A 59 3.79 12.51 8.56
C ARG A 59 3.56 12.88 10.02
N GLN A 60 4.28 12.26 10.97
CA GLN A 60 4.03 12.35 12.40
C GLN A 60 2.57 12.01 12.78
N GLN A 61 1.96 11.13 12.00
CA GLN A 61 0.58 10.68 12.20
C GLN A 61 0.57 9.38 13.01
N PRO A 62 -0.09 9.33 14.17
CA PRO A 62 -0.22 8.11 14.94
C PRO A 62 -1.09 7.10 14.21
N LEU A 63 -0.70 5.81 14.25
CA LEU A 63 -1.52 4.72 13.75
C LEU A 63 -2.40 4.18 14.88
N ASN A 64 -3.71 4.34 14.73
CA ASN A 64 -4.71 3.71 15.59
C ASN A 64 -5.29 2.49 14.88
N VAL A 65 -4.73 1.31 15.12
CA VAL A 65 -5.16 0.06 14.47
C VAL A 65 -6.62 -0.29 14.81
N PRO A 66 -7.12 -0.17 16.07
CA PRO A 66 -8.52 -0.38 16.37
C PRO A 66 -9.49 0.51 15.59
N GLU A 67 -9.20 1.81 15.51
CA GLU A 67 -10.01 2.78 14.77
C GLU A 67 -9.98 2.49 13.27
N LEU A 68 -8.81 2.18 12.71
CA LEU A 68 -8.67 1.82 11.30
C LEU A 68 -9.45 0.54 10.96
N ALA A 69 -9.40 -0.48 11.84
CA ALA A 69 -10.12 -1.72 11.66
C ALA A 69 -11.64 -1.50 11.64
N GLU A 70 -12.15 -0.66 12.53
CA GLU A 70 -13.57 -0.28 12.59
C GLU A 70 -13.99 0.51 11.34
N LEU A 71 -13.18 1.49 10.93
CA LEU A 71 -13.45 2.31 9.76
C LEU A 71 -13.52 1.49 8.46
N ILE A 72 -12.67 0.47 8.32
CA ILE A 72 -12.64 -0.40 7.14
C ILE A 72 -13.66 -1.54 7.25
N GLY A 73 -14.07 -1.92 8.46
CA GLY A 73 -15.00 -3.04 8.71
C GLY A 73 -14.31 -4.41 8.72
N ILE A 74 -13.06 -4.49 9.20
CA ILE A 74 -12.32 -5.75 9.35
C ILE A 74 -11.99 -6.04 10.81
N SER A 75 -11.59 -7.29 11.11
CA SER A 75 -11.20 -7.62 12.47
C SER A 75 -9.86 -6.95 12.87
N ARG A 76 -9.77 -6.49 14.12
CA ARG A 76 -8.53 -5.92 14.67
C ARG A 76 -7.37 -6.92 14.59
N SER A 77 -7.65 -8.20 14.85
CA SER A 77 -6.65 -9.28 14.80
C SER A 77 -6.03 -9.41 13.41
N TYR A 78 -6.84 -9.32 12.36
CA TYR A 78 -6.35 -9.37 10.99
C TYR A 78 -5.48 -8.15 10.66
N LEU A 79 -5.91 -6.96 11.07
CA LEU A 79 -5.14 -5.74 10.82
C LEU A 79 -3.81 -5.72 11.61
N TYR A 80 -3.78 -6.28 12.84
CA TYR A 80 -2.53 -6.47 13.59
C TYR A 80 -1.58 -7.49 12.95
N GLN A 81 -2.10 -8.49 12.23
CA GLN A 81 -1.26 -9.39 11.43
C GLN A 81 -0.65 -8.69 10.22
N LEU A 82 -1.41 -7.81 9.59
CA LEU A 82 -0.95 -7.04 8.43
C LEU A 82 0.03 -5.94 8.83
N ILE A 83 -0.25 -5.25 9.94
CA ILE A 83 0.55 -4.13 10.45
C ILE A 83 1.00 -4.47 11.89
N PRO A 84 1.98 -5.37 12.07
CA PRO A 84 2.40 -5.79 13.40
C PRO A 84 3.05 -4.64 14.18
N ALA A 85 2.82 -4.60 15.50
CA ALA A 85 3.36 -3.56 16.37
C ALA A 85 4.91 -3.57 16.41
N LYS A 86 5.51 -4.75 16.33
CA LYS A 86 6.97 -4.95 16.26
C LYS A 86 7.36 -5.33 14.83
N ASP A 87 8.49 -4.82 14.34
CA ASP A 87 9.05 -5.17 13.04
C ASP A 87 9.69 -6.58 13.05
N THR A 88 8.94 -7.55 13.54
CA THR A 88 9.32 -8.96 13.41
C THR A 88 8.96 -9.42 12.01
N PRO A 89 9.92 -10.03 11.28
CA PRO A 89 9.58 -10.62 10.00
C PRO A 89 8.45 -11.64 10.21
N PRO A 90 7.36 -11.57 9.46
CA PRO A 90 6.27 -12.51 9.61
C PRO A 90 6.79 -13.92 9.33
N LYS A 91 6.55 -14.83 10.26
CA LYS A 91 6.99 -16.24 10.16
C LYS A 91 6.40 -16.97 8.96
N THR A 92 5.32 -16.49 8.40
CA THR A 92 4.70 -16.97 7.17
C THR A 92 3.82 -15.87 6.56
N VAL A 93 4.31 -15.15 5.56
CA VAL A 93 3.45 -14.30 4.73
C VAL A 93 2.85 -15.16 3.63
N LYS A 94 1.75 -15.83 3.92
CA LYS A 94 0.97 -16.52 2.89
C LYS A 94 -0.24 -15.72 2.39
N ASN A 95 -0.52 -14.57 2.98
CA ASN A 95 -1.67 -13.75 2.61
C ASN A 95 -1.17 -12.37 2.21
N ASN A 96 -0.90 -12.20 0.90
CA ASN A 96 -0.92 -10.86 0.36
C ASN A 96 -2.32 -10.30 0.63
N PRO A 97 -2.44 -9.13 1.26
CA PRO A 97 -3.74 -8.53 1.48
C PRO A 97 -4.40 -8.25 0.12
N ASP A 98 -5.71 -8.49 0.04
CA ASP A 98 -6.47 -8.20 -1.17
C ASP A 98 -6.30 -6.74 -1.59
N ARG A 99 -6.17 -6.51 -2.90
CA ARG A 99 -6.03 -5.18 -3.51
C ARG A 99 -7.08 -4.19 -3.02
N LYS A 100 -8.34 -4.62 -2.89
CA LYS A 100 -9.42 -3.77 -2.38
C LYS A 100 -9.17 -3.34 -0.93
N LEU A 101 -8.64 -4.22 -0.10
CA LEU A 101 -8.28 -3.89 1.28
C LEU A 101 -7.16 -2.86 1.34
N LEU A 102 -6.14 -3.00 0.51
CA LEU A 102 -5.04 -2.03 0.42
C LEU A 102 -5.54 -0.65 0.00
N LEU A 103 -6.46 -0.60 -0.96
CA LEU A 103 -7.09 0.66 -1.40
C LEU A 103 -7.98 1.28 -0.31
N ALA A 104 -8.72 0.46 0.44
CA ALA A 104 -9.50 0.93 1.59
C ALA A 104 -8.59 1.52 2.68
N ILE A 105 -7.47 0.86 2.99
CA ILE A 105 -6.45 1.37 3.93
C ILE A 105 -5.88 2.70 3.43
N ALA A 106 -5.48 2.78 2.17
CA ALA A 106 -4.91 3.99 1.57
C ALA A 106 -5.87 5.19 1.66
N ILE A 107 -7.15 4.97 1.34
CA ILE A 107 -8.19 6.01 1.43
C ILE A 107 -8.44 6.40 2.88
N ALA A 108 -8.57 5.44 3.80
CA ALA A 108 -8.79 5.68 5.21
C ALA A 108 -7.64 6.48 5.85
N LEU A 109 -6.41 6.15 5.51
CA LEU A 109 -5.19 6.83 5.99
C LEU A 109 -4.82 8.08 5.17
N LYS A 110 -5.63 8.46 4.19
CA LYS A 110 -5.40 9.65 3.35
C LYS A 110 -4.06 9.63 2.61
N PHE A 111 -3.68 8.48 2.10
CA PHE A 111 -2.49 8.36 1.26
C PHE A 111 -2.64 9.20 -0.01
N SER A 112 -1.52 9.69 -0.53
CA SER A 112 -1.47 10.27 -1.88
C SER A 112 -1.58 9.17 -2.94
N VAL A 113 -1.77 9.56 -4.18
CA VAL A 113 -1.74 8.61 -5.32
C VAL A 113 -0.39 7.90 -5.37
N ASP A 114 0.73 8.62 -5.24
CA ASP A 114 2.06 8.02 -5.28
C ASP A 114 2.29 7.02 -4.15
N GLU A 115 1.89 7.38 -2.92
CA GLU A 115 1.98 6.47 -1.77
C GLU A 115 1.11 5.22 -1.97
N THR A 116 -0.06 5.37 -2.58
CA THR A 116 -0.95 4.25 -2.89
C THR A 116 -0.37 3.34 -3.97
N GLN A 117 0.22 3.90 -5.03
CA GLN A 117 0.90 3.12 -6.07
C GLN A 117 2.07 2.32 -5.49
N HIS A 118 2.86 2.92 -4.60
CA HIS A 118 3.93 2.20 -3.89
C HIS A 118 3.38 1.10 -2.97
N LEU A 119 2.29 1.37 -2.24
CA LEU A 119 1.64 0.36 -1.41
C LEU A 119 1.23 -0.87 -2.22
N LEU A 120 0.61 -0.66 -3.39
CA LEU A 120 0.22 -1.73 -4.30
C LEU A 120 1.45 -2.49 -4.82
N LYS A 121 2.50 -1.78 -5.21
CA LYS A 121 3.74 -2.39 -5.68
C LYS A 121 4.41 -3.27 -4.62
N TYR A 122 4.42 -2.85 -3.35
CA TYR A 122 4.96 -3.68 -2.26
C TYR A 122 4.12 -4.94 -1.98
N ALA A 123 2.86 -4.91 -2.33
CA ALA A 123 1.95 -6.05 -2.22
C ALA A 123 1.96 -6.97 -3.44
N ASP A 124 2.81 -6.69 -4.44
CA ASP A 124 2.80 -7.36 -5.76
C ASP A 124 1.42 -7.24 -6.46
N GLU A 125 0.67 -6.16 -6.16
CA GLU A 125 -0.62 -5.85 -6.77
C GLU A 125 -0.48 -4.86 -7.94
N PRO A 126 -1.35 -4.94 -8.96
CA PRO A 126 -1.32 -4.01 -10.08
C PRO A 126 -1.53 -2.57 -9.62
N GLU A 127 -0.76 -1.65 -10.17
CA GLU A 127 -0.94 -0.21 -9.97
C GLU A 127 -2.32 0.25 -10.47
N LEU A 128 -2.80 1.37 -9.92
CA LEU A 128 -4.02 2.02 -10.40
C LEU A 128 -3.79 2.55 -11.81
N TYR A 129 -4.72 2.20 -12.71
CA TYR A 129 -4.65 2.61 -14.11
C TYR A 129 -5.87 3.45 -14.51
N PRO A 130 -5.69 4.73 -14.87
CA PRO A 130 -6.80 5.67 -15.03
C PRO A 130 -7.78 5.33 -16.16
N ARG A 131 -7.43 4.40 -17.06
CA ARG A 131 -8.36 3.92 -18.10
C ARG A 131 -9.27 2.77 -17.65
N ARG A 132 -9.10 2.26 -16.45
CA ARG A 132 -10.04 1.33 -15.81
C ARG A 132 -10.99 2.12 -14.95
N LYS A 133 -12.29 1.96 -15.16
CA LYS A 133 -13.32 2.76 -14.49
C LYS A 133 -13.20 2.71 -12.95
N PHE A 134 -13.08 1.53 -12.37
CA PHE A 134 -12.86 1.35 -10.93
C PHE A 134 -11.61 2.12 -10.45
N ASP A 135 -10.48 1.93 -11.12
CA ASP A 135 -9.23 2.60 -10.76
C ASP A 135 -9.32 4.12 -10.91
N ALA A 136 -10.04 4.63 -11.94
CA ALA A 136 -10.27 6.05 -12.12
C ALA A 136 -11.08 6.66 -10.97
N VAL A 137 -12.09 5.95 -10.46
CA VAL A 137 -12.86 6.37 -9.28
C VAL A 137 -11.98 6.42 -8.03
N ILE A 138 -11.13 5.41 -7.84
CA ILE A 138 -10.19 5.38 -6.71
C ILE A 138 -9.17 6.51 -6.81
N LEU A 139 -8.57 6.74 -7.99
CA LEU A 139 -7.66 7.86 -8.22
C LEU A 139 -8.32 9.20 -7.91
N TYR A 140 -9.55 9.41 -8.36
CA TYR A 140 -10.32 10.61 -8.04
C TYR A 140 -10.54 10.76 -6.53
N ALA A 141 -10.90 9.67 -5.84
CA ALA A 141 -11.11 9.67 -4.40
C ALA A 141 -9.84 10.03 -3.62
N LEU A 142 -8.68 9.49 -4.02
CA LEU A 142 -7.38 9.80 -3.43
C LEU A 142 -7.00 11.26 -3.63
N GLU A 143 -7.10 11.78 -4.84
CA GLU A 143 -6.79 13.18 -5.18
C GLU A 143 -7.68 14.17 -4.40
N ARG A 144 -8.94 13.84 -4.21
CA ARG A 144 -9.91 14.66 -3.46
C ARG A 144 -9.93 14.37 -1.98
N ARG A 145 -9.10 13.43 -1.49
CA ARG A 145 -9.05 13.00 -0.08
C ARG A 145 -10.43 12.64 0.46
N LEU A 146 -11.25 11.95 -0.33
CA LEU A 146 -12.58 11.52 0.08
C LEU A 146 -12.48 10.57 1.28
N ARG A 147 -13.54 10.51 2.09
CA ARG A 147 -13.69 9.48 3.12
C ARG A 147 -14.01 8.15 2.46
N LEU A 148 -13.74 7.04 3.14
CA LEU A 148 -14.04 5.69 2.61
C LEU A 148 -15.52 5.53 2.28
N VAL A 149 -16.42 6.05 3.13
CA VAL A 149 -17.87 6.01 2.88
C VAL A 149 -18.27 6.77 1.62
N ASP A 150 -17.73 7.97 1.42
CA ASP A 150 -18.03 8.79 0.23
C ASP A 150 -17.47 8.13 -1.03
N THR A 151 -16.32 7.47 -0.94
CA THR A 151 -15.74 6.68 -2.02
C THR A 151 -16.64 5.50 -2.39
N ASN A 152 -17.18 4.77 -1.41
CA ASN A 152 -18.10 3.68 -1.67
C ASN A 152 -19.42 4.16 -2.31
N ILE A 153 -19.95 5.32 -1.89
CA ILE A 153 -21.12 5.94 -2.54
C ILE A 153 -20.80 6.24 -4.01
N LEU A 154 -19.64 6.80 -4.29
CA LEU A 154 -19.20 7.10 -5.65
C LEU A 154 -19.03 5.82 -6.49
N LEU A 155 -18.39 4.78 -5.93
CA LEU A 155 -18.26 3.48 -6.59
C LEU A 155 -19.62 2.86 -6.93
N ALA A 156 -20.57 2.93 -6.00
CA ALA A 156 -21.94 2.45 -6.20
C ALA A 156 -22.65 3.21 -7.34
N SER A 157 -22.56 4.54 -7.35
CA SER A 157 -23.15 5.39 -8.41
C SER A 157 -22.58 5.08 -9.79
N GLU A 158 -21.29 4.71 -9.84
CA GLU A 158 -20.59 4.32 -11.06
C GLU A 158 -20.73 2.83 -11.42
N LYS A 159 -21.53 2.07 -10.66
CA LYS A 159 -21.74 0.62 -10.83
C LYS A 159 -20.43 -0.18 -10.79
N CYS A 160 -19.52 0.23 -9.91
CA CYS A 160 -18.28 -0.44 -9.60
C CYS A 160 -18.41 -1.25 -8.30
N ASP A 161 -17.52 -2.22 -8.11
CA ASP A 161 -17.40 -2.96 -6.85
C ASP A 161 -17.06 -2.01 -5.69
N LEU A 162 -17.60 -2.30 -4.51
CA LEU A 162 -17.37 -1.49 -3.32
C LEU A 162 -16.11 -1.93 -2.57
N LEU A 163 -15.57 -1.02 -1.78
CA LEU A 163 -14.51 -1.25 -0.79
C LEU A 163 -15.13 -1.51 0.60
N ILE A 164 -16.03 -2.49 0.72
CA ILE A 164 -16.69 -2.85 1.98
C ILE A 164 -16.13 -4.20 2.46
N PHE A 165 -15.74 -4.25 3.75
CA PHE A 165 -15.18 -5.42 4.41
C PHE A 165 -15.92 -5.76 5.70
N GLY A 166 -17.20 -5.53 5.80
CA GLY A 166 -18.00 -5.88 6.97
C GLY A 166 -19.24 -6.69 6.61
N ASN A 167 -19.66 -7.57 7.53
CA ASN A 167 -20.93 -8.31 7.48
C ASN A 167 -22.13 -7.37 7.70
N GLU A 168 -22.33 -6.35 6.90
CA GLU A 168 -23.65 -5.76 6.79
C GLU A 168 -24.45 -6.62 5.81
N LYS A 169 -25.22 -7.56 6.35
CA LYS A 169 -26.36 -8.11 5.63
C LYS A 169 -27.21 -6.91 5.21
N PRO A 170 -27.58 -6.79 3.92
CA PRO A 170 -28.56 -5.78 3.54
C PRO A 170 -29.82 -6.05 4.40
N THR A 171 -30.20 -5.07 5.20
CA THR A 171 -31.52 -5.05 5.79
C THR A 171 -32.52 -5.11 4.65
N GLN A 172 -33.15 -6.26 4.50
CA GLN A 172 -34.37 -6.36 3.71
C GLN A 172 -35.42 -5.55 4.48
N ASP A 173 -35.64 -4.34 4.08
CA ASP A 173 -36.83 -3.60 4.44
C ASP A 173 -37.99 -4.25 3.69
N GLU A 174 -38.90 -4.81 4.45
CA GLU A 174 -40.22 -5.28 4.05
C GLU A 174 -41.09 -4.11 3.53
#